data_893f2dba1bcaafd0e4cdf932a00365c4
#
_entry.id   893f2dba1bcaafd0e4cdf932a00365c4
#
_cell.length_a   1.000
_cell.length_b   1.000
_cell.length_c   1.000
_cell.angle_alpha   90.00
_cell.angle_beta   90.00
_cell.angle_gamma   90.00
#
_symmetry.space_group_name_H-M   'P 1'
#
loop_
_entity.id
_entity.type
_entity.pdbx_description
1 polymer ?
#
loop_
_entity_poly.entity_id
_entity_poly.type
_entity_poly.pdbx_seq_one_letter_code
_entity_poly.pdbx_strand_id
1 'polypeptide(L)'
;MKTINIDGKDYKLKRTIRSLFVYERVFGRTMTISSTEDTFMYLWSTIKANNEDAPSYEEFLDWIDEAPSARSQLIIQLMGEMASEDEEMHKADDGKKKAKMVK
;
A
#
# COMPACT_ATOMS: atom_id res chain seq x y z
N MET A 1 1.92 -11.71 -7.70
CA MET A 1 1.63 -10.29 -7.46
C MET A 1 0.37 -10.16 -6.63
N LYS A 2 0.40 -9.30 -5.65
CA LYS A 2 -0.77 -9.09 -4.79
C LYS A 2 -1.78 -8.18 -5.47
N THR A 3 -3.06 -8.44 -5.24
CA THR A 3 -4.13 -7.62 -5.80
C THR A 3 -5.19 -7.34 -4.74
N ILE A 4 -5.99 -6.33 -4.98
CA ILE A 4 -7.20 -6.06 -4.22
C ILE A 4 -8.37 -5.96 -5.18
N ASN A 5 -9.48 -6.61 -4.85
CA ASN A 5 -10.69 -6.55 -5.67
C ASN A 5 -11.60 -5.46 -5.13
N ILE A 6 -11.93 -4.49 -5.97
CA ILE A 6 -12.85 -3.40 -5.63
C ILE A 6 -13.93 -3.38 -6.70
N ASP A 7 -15.16 -3.64 -6.28
CA ASP A 7 -16.34 -3.66 -7.16
C ASP A 7 -16.16 -4.56 -8.39
N GLY A 8 -15.57 -5.73 -8.16
CA GLY A 8 -15.43 -6.74 -9.20
C GLY A 8 -14.20 -6.59 -10.07
N LYS A 9 -13.37 -5.60 -9.82
CA LYS A 9 -12.15 -5.39 -10.59
C LYS A 9 -10.92 -5.55 -9.71
N ASP A 10 -9.91 -6.28 -10.21
CA ASP A 10 -8.67 -6.50 -9.49
C ASP A 10 -7.69 -5.39 -9.79
N TYR A 11 -7.13 -4.79 -8.74
CA TYR A 11 -6.09 -3.77 -8.84
C TYR A 11 -4.80 -4.30 -8.28
N LYS A 12 -3.70 -4.00 -8.94
CA LYS A 12 -2.38 -4.45 -8.52
C LYS A 12 -1.93 -3.69 -7.27
N LEU A 13 -1.30 -4.43 -6.36
CA LEU A 13 -0.75 -3.86 -5.13
C LEU A 13 0.73 -4.21 -5.04
N LYS A 14 1.57 -3.21 -5.12
CA LYS A 14 3.01 -3.36 -4.92
C LYS A 14 3.54 -2.07 -4.33
N ARG A 15 4.21 -2.16 -3.20
CA ARG A 15 4.84 -0.98 -2.59
C ARG A 15 6.02 -0.55 -3.44
N THR A 16 6.01 0.70 -3.84
CA THR A 16 7.04 1.29 -4.69
C THR A 16 7.32 2.69 -4.19
N ILE A 17 8.42 3.28 -4.67
CA ILE A 17 8.69 4.68 -4.36
C ILE A 17 7.57 5.57 -4.92
N ARG A 18 6.93 5.15 -6.01
CA ARG A 18 5.79 5.90 -6.55
C ARG A 18 4.61 5.92 -5.59
N SER A 19 4.41 4.84 -4.83
CA SER A 19 3.36 4.81 -3.81
C SER A 19 3.57 5.94 -2.80
N LEU A 20 4.81 6.12 -2.36
CA LEU A 20 5.17 7.19 -1.45
C LEU A 20 4.92 8.56 -2.08
N PHE A 21 5.34 8.75 -3.32
CA PHE A 21 5.16 10.03 -4.01
C PHE A 21 3.69 10.36 -4.21
N VAL A 22 2.87 9.38 -4.56
CA VAL A 22 1.42 9.58 -4.69
C VAL A 22 0.84 10.02 -3.36
N TYR A 23 1.22 9.33 -2.28
CA TYR A 23 0.75 9.69 -0.94
C TYR A 23 1.07 11.16 -0.62
N GLU A 24 2.33 11.53 -0.76
CA GLU A 24 2.77 12.89 -0.40
C GLU A 24 2.12 13.96 -1.27
N ARG A 25 1.97 13.65 -2.56
CA ARG A 25 1.41 14.62 -3.51
C ARG A 25 -0.09 14.82 -3.30
N VAL A 26 -0.82 13.72 -3.09
CA VAL A 26 -2.27 13.80 -2.94
C VAL A 26 -2.68 14.32 -1.58
N PHE A 27 -2.01 13.87 -0.53
CA PHE A 27 -2.40 14.22 0.83
C PHE A 27 -1.62 15.40 1.41
N GLY A 28 -0.60 15.88 0.70
CA GLY A 28 0.11 17.10 1.07
C GLY A 28 0.93 17.00 2.33
N ARG A 29 1.41 15.81 2.68
CA ARG A 29 2.21 15.64 3.89
C ARG A 29 3.18 14.46 3.73
N THR A 30 4.22 14.45 4.55
CA THR A 30 5.17 13.36 4.60
C THR A 30 4.46 12.07 5.04
N MET A 31 4.78 10.97 4.38
CA MET A 31 4.16 9.69 4.69
C MET A 31 4.56 9.22 6.08
N THR A 32 3.57 8.98 6.93
CA THR A 32 3.73 8.46 8.27
C THR A 32 2.51 7.60 8.58
N ILE A 33 2.74 6.38 9.03
CA ILE A 33 1.64 5.48 9.38
C ILE A 33 1.51 5.48 10.89
N SER A 34 0.56 6.26 11.40
CA SER A 34 0.32 6.36 12.85
C SER A 34 -1.16 6.20 13.21
N SER A 35 -2.04 6.08 12.23
CA SER A 35 -3.47 5.94 12.47
C SER A 35 -4.07 5.00 11.43
N THR A 36 -5.33 4.61 11.68
CA THR A 36 -6.09 3.81 10.71
C THR A 36 -6.24 4.56 9.40
N GLU A 37 -6.51 5.85 9.47
CA GLU A 37 -6.65 6.67 8.28
C GLU A 37 -5.37 6.67 7.47
N ASP A 38 -4.22 6.82 8.12
CA ASP A 38 -2.93 6.78 7.43
C ASP A 38 -2.74 5.48 6.69
N THR A 39 -3.14 4.36 7.29
CA THR A 39 -3.07 3.05 6.65
C THR A 39 -3.90 3.01 5.37
N PHE A 40 -5.13 3.52 5.44
CA PHE A 40 -6.02 3.53 4.29
C PHE A 40 -5.51 4.46 3.19
N MET A 41 -5.01 5.62 3.57
CA MET A 41 -4.44 6.58 2.63
C MET A 41 -3.25 5.98 1.89
N TYR A 42 -2.39 5.28 2.61
CA TYR A 42 -1.22 4.68 1.97
C TYR A 42 -1.59 3.50 1.08
N LEU A 43 -2.53 2.66 1.51
CA LEU A 43 -2.97 1.56 0.65
C LEU A 43 -3.59 2.09 -0.65
N TRP A 44 -4.44 3.11 -0.55
CA TRP A 44 -5.01 3.74 -1.75
C TRP A 44 -3.91 4.31 -2.64
N SER A 45 -2.91 4.95 -2.05
CA SER A 45 -1.78 5.49 -2.81
C SER A 45 -1.05 4.40 -3.57
N THR A 46 -0.93 3.22 -2.96
CA THR A 46 -0.32 2.06 -3.60
C THR A 46 -1.18 1.57 -4.78
N ILE A 47 -2.49 1.56 -4.62
CA ILE A 47 -3.39 1.21 -5.73
C ILE A 47 -3.21 2.22 -6.86
N LYS A 48 -3.22 3.50 -6.54
CA LYS A 48 -3.13 4.56 -7.55
C LYS A 48 -1.79 4.52 -8.29
N ALA A 49 -0.72 4.23 -7.58
CA ALA A 49 0.62 4.18 -8.18
C ALA A 49 0.79 3.02 -9.16
N ASN A 50 0.02 1.96 -8.98
CA ASN A 50 0.16 0.74 -9.80
C ASN A 50 -0.92 0.58 -10.88
N ASN A 51 -1.94 1.43 -10.88
CA ASN A 51 -3.08 1.26 -11.77
C ASN A 51 -3.56 2.63 -12.27
N GLU A 52 -3.54 2.82 -13.59
CA GLU A 52 -3.98 4.08 -14.18
C GLU A 52 -5.47 4.32 -13.93
N ASP A 53 -6.24 3.26 -13.87
CA ASP A 53 -7.69 3.32 -13.73
C ASP A 53 -8.15 3.14 -12.28
N ALA A 54 -7.27 3.41 -11.33
CA ALA A 54 -7.61 3.30 -9.91
C ALA A 54 -8.78 4.23 -9.56
N PRO A 55 -9.64 3.83 -8.63
CA PRO A 55 -10.72 4.71 -8.17
C PRO A 55 -10.14 5.93 -7.46
N SER A 56 -10.93 6.97 -7.34
CA SER A 56 -10.54 8.11 -6.52
C SER A 56 -10.52 7.70 -5.05
N TYR A 57 -9.86 8.50 -4.22
CA TYR A 57 -9.85 8.21 -2.79
C TYR A 57 -11.27 8.21 -2.21
N GLU A 58 -12.12 9.13 -2.65
CA GLU A 58 -13.51 9.19 -2.20
C GLU A 58 -14.26 7.92 -2.59
N GLU A 59 -14.09 7.45 -3.82
CA GLU A 59 -14.73 6.20 -4.27
C GLU A 59 -14.22 5.02 -3.45
N PHE A 60 -12.95 5.01 -3.12
CA PHE A 60 -12.35 3.97 -2.29
C PHE A 60 -12.99 3.97 -0.89
N LEU A 61 -13.16 5.14 -0.29
CA LEU A 61 -13.81 5.25 1.02
C LEU A 61 -15.28 4.81 0.94
N ASP A 62 -15.99 5.19 -0.11
CA ASP A 62 -17.37 4.76 -0.31
C ASP A 62 -17.46 3.24 -0.37
N TRP A 63 -16.53 2.62 -1.07
CA TRP A 63 -16.47 1.16 -1.17
C TRP A 63 -16.24 0.52 0.21
N ILE A 64 -15.36 1.10 1.02
CA ILE A 64 -15.14 0.61 2.38
C ILE A 64 -16.41 0.74 3.21
N ASP A 65 -17.11 1.88 3.09
CA ASP A 65 -18.30 2.16 3.87
C ASP A 65 -19.47 1.22 3.56
N GLU A 66 -19.46 0.57 2.41
CA GLU A 66 -20.49 -0.43 2.07
C GLU A 66 -20.40 -1.67 2.95
N ALA A 67 -19.20 -2.01 3.43
CA ALA A 67 -18.98 -3.14 4.32
C ALA A 67 -17.77 -2.83 5.21
N PRO A 68 -17.91 -1.87 6.12
CA PRO A 68 -16.75 -1.28 6.77
C PRO A 68 -15.92 -2.26 7.60
N SER A 69 -16.58 -3.18 8.31
CA SER A 69 -15.83 -4.12 9.14
C SER A 69 -14.99 -5.07 8.29
N ALA A 70 -15.60 -5.71 7.31
CA ALA A 70 -14.92 -6.70 6.46
C ALA A 70 -13.83 -6.04 5.62
N ARG A 71 -14.13 -4.88 5.05
CA ARG A 71 -13.19 -4.21 4.14
C ARG A 71 -12.04 -3.54 4.87
N SER A 72 -12.29 -3.00 6.07
CA SER A 72 -11.22 -2.48 6.91
C SER A 72 -10.25 -3.58 7.31
N GLN A 73 -10.77 -4.75 7.69
CA GLN A 73 -9.93 -5.89 8.04
C GLN A 73 -9.10 -6.36 6.85
N LEU A 74 -9.71 -6.38 5.67
CA LEU A 74 -9.00 -6.74 4.45
C LEU A 74 -7.83 -5.79 4.19
N ILE A 75 -8.06 -4.49 4.35
CA ILE A 75 -7.03 -3.49 4.12
C ILE A 75 -5.88 -3.66 5.12
N ILE A 76 -6.20 -3.85 6.39
CA ILE A 76 -5.18 -4.06 7.42
C ILE A 76 -4.37 -5.33 7.12
N GLN A 77 -5.06 -6.40 6.72
CA GLN A 77 -4.40 -7.64 6.35
C GLN A 77 -3.45 -7.44 5.17
N LEU A 78 -3.92 -6.77 4.12
CA LEU A 78 -3.09 -6.52 2.92
C LEU A 78 -1.88 -5.67 3.24
N MET A 79 -2.04 -4.67 4.10
CA MET A 79 -0.90 -3.86 4.53
C MET A 79 0.13 -4.69 5.27
N GLY A 80 -0.33 -5.59 6.15
CA GLY A 80 0.56 -6.49 6.86
C GLY A 80 1.30 -7.43 5.92
N GLU A 81 0.60 -7.96 4.92
CA GLU A 81 1.21 -8.86 3.94
C GLU A 81 2.26 -8.14 3.09
N MET A 82 1.97 -6.91 2.66
CA MET A 82 2.93 -6.13 1.91
C MET A 82 4.17 -5.82 2.73
N ALA A 83 4.00 -5.51 4.00
CA ALA A 83 5.12 -5.25 4.89
C ALA A 83 6.00 -6.49 5.05
N SER A 84 5.38 -7.66 5.17
CA SER A 84 6.13 -8.93 5.26
C SER A 84 6.92 -9.20 4.00
N GLU A 85 6.32 -8.97 2.84
CA GLU A 85 7.02 -9.16 1.57
C GLU A 85 8.21 -8.22 1.45
N ASP A 86 8.02 -6.97 1.86
CA ASP A 86 9.11 -5.99 1.85
C ASP A 86 10.23 -6.42 2.77
N GLU A 87 9.91 -6.93 3.95
CA GLU A 87 10.92 -7.38 4.89
C GLU A 87 11.74 -8.53 4.32
N GLU A 88 11.08 -9.48 3.67
CA GLU A 88 11.77 -10.62 3.06
C GLU A 88 12.71 -10.15 1.96
N MET A 89 12.23 -9.28 1.08
CA MET A 89 13.06 -8.74 0.02
C MET A 89 14.21 -7.90 0.59
N HIS A 90 13.91 -7.12 1.60
CA HIS A 90 14.90 -6.26 2.23
C HIS A 90 15.98 -7.08 2.93
N LYS A 91 15.59 -8.15 3.59
CA LYS A 91 16.57 -9.07 4.21
C LYS A 91 17.53 -9.64 3.20
N ALA A 92 17.02 -10.09 2.05
CA ALA A 92 17.86 -10.63 1.00
C ALA A 92 18.84 -9.58 0.48
N ASP A 93 18.35 -8.37 0.25
CA ASP A 93 19.18 -7.27 -0.20
C ASP A 93 20.19 -6.87 0.88
N ASP A 94 19.75 -6.80 2.12
CA ASP A 94 20.63 -6.45 3.23
C ASP A 94 21.76 -7.44 3.37
N GLY A 95 21.47 -8.73 3.19
CA GLY A 95 22.52 -9.74 3.22
C GLY A 95 23.61 -9.46 2.19
N LYS A 96 23.20 -9.14 0.98
CA LYS A 96 24.15 -8.79 -0.09
C LYS A 96 24.90 -7.51 0.22
N LYS A 97 24.18 -6.51 0.67
CA LYS A 97 24.79 -5.20 0.99
C LYS A 97 25.77 -5.32 2.14
N LYS A 98 25.42 -6.08 3.16
CA LYS A 98 26.32 -6.29 4.29
C LYS A 98 27.63 -6.91 3.81
N ALA A 99 27.55 -7.87 2.93
CA ALA A 99 28.75 -8.49 2.37
C ALA A 99 29.62 -7.46 1.67
N LYS A 100 29.01 -6.49 1.03
CA LYS A 100 29.74 -5.42 0.36
C LYS A 100 30.24 -4.38 1.33
N MET A 101 29.45 -4.05 2.33
CA MET A 101 29.75 -2.93 3.22
C MET A 101 30.71 -3.27 4.34
N VAL A 102 30.82 -4.51 4.66
CA VAL A 102 31.71 -4.97 5.73
C VAL A 102 33.18 -4.76 5.37
N LYS A 103 33.46 -4.59 4.12
CA LYS A 103 34.82 -4.34 3.66
C LYS A 103 35.39 -3.03 4.11
#